data_987b4090ba96ef9f39bd232004017520
#
_entry.id   987b4090ba96ef9f39bd232004017520
#
_cell.length_a   1.000
_cell.length_b   1.000
_cell.length_c   1.000
_cell.angle_alpha   90.00
_cell.angle_beta   90.00
_cell.angle_gamma   90.00
#
_symmetry.space_group_name_H-M   'P 1'
#
loop_
_entity.id
_entity.type
_entity.pdbx_description
1 polymer ?
#
loop_
_entity_poly.entity_id
_entity_poly.type
_entity_poly.pdbx_seq_one_letter_code
_entity_poly.pdbx_strand_id
1 'polypeptide(L)'
;MPRKDLTVTQDETCTGGLCLLTRDPESNFIILEQLAQTRDQVMWNALMAPALAPLNCRVMQSTSDEAPGLLASVAHYLEAHHSPDLFHGQPELVKAVCGPMATKERAAHKALTEAREQLARVQSDPQSADEEPAPHSPSRAPQDTMSLEQAEHALAAARREHERLAEQRAQVKASSRGSGHASHFVDLERGVRRHGRLIASDIQGHIAQIRSIAQHEGLSQRGLERIEKAERVVPKRQATIAFVSGYVRQQVAQLDLTPPVSLAMHAKLIPSYDLDRVAETRTVSDGTSLRALAERLRAPLFAPGGALSALGCETQDQLHNEAKRLATVFQRSSSNVEGRNGYLSLRSHPLRGLDRPRKRACFTTMHNFFLPRPDGTTAAERFFGQKPRSMFAAILESVELAPAPLSPPRKA
;
A
#
# COMPACT_ATOMS: atom_id res chain seq x y z
N MET A 1 -13.70 20.00 21.59
CA MET A 1 -12.46 19.23 21.27
C MET A 1 -11.41 20.20 20.74
N PRO A 2 -10.12 20.03 21.08
CA PRO A 2 -9.07 20.78 20.42
C PRO A 2 -9.06 20.46 18.91
N ARG A 3 -8.51 21.37 18.10
CA ARG A 3 -8.39 21.17 16.67
C ARG A 3 -7.47 19.98 16.38
N LYS A 4 -7.95 19.01 15.57
CA LYS A 4 -7.20 17.80 15.23
C LYS A 4 -6.55 17.95 13.84
N ASP A 5 -5.25 17.68 13.74
CA ASP A 5 -4.58 17.52 12.46
C ASP A 5 -4.87 16.12 11.90
N LEU A 6 -5.32 16.04 10.65
CA LEU A 6 -5.70 14.80 9.99
C LEU A 6 -4.79 14.49 8.80
N THR A 7 -4.39 13.25 8.68
CA THR A 7 -4.01 12.65 7.40
C THR A 7 -5.25 11.97 6.83
N VAL A 8 -5.57 12.20 5.56
CA VAL A 8 -6.71 11.55 4.90
C VAL A 8 -6.25 10.73 3.71
N THR A 9 -7.03 9.72 3.39
CA THR A 9 -6.94 8.99 2.12
C THR A 9 -8.17 9.30 1.30
N GLN A 10 -7.97 9.56 0.01
CA GLN A 10 -9.01 9.99 -0.91
C GLN A 10 -8.97 9.15 -2.19
N ASP A 11 -10.15 8.85 -2.72
CA ASP A 11 -10.28 8.06 -3.95
C ASP A 11 -11.64 8.32 -4.61
N GLU A 12 -11.75 7.91 -5.86
CA GLU A 12 -12.95 7.98 -6.69
C GLU A 12 -13.36 6.56 -7.10
N THR A 13 -14.63 6.25 -6.97
CA THR A 13 -15.15 4.94 -7.41
C THR A 13 -16.42 5.10 -8.24
N CYS A 14 -16.61 4.21 -9.19
CA CYS A 14 -17.77 4.21 -10.08
C CYS A 14 -18.80 3.12 -9.73
N THR A 15 -18.99 2.82 -8.47
CA THR A 15 -19.92 1.79 -8.01
C THR A 15 -21.34 2.33 -7.89
N GLY A 16 -22.19 2.08 -8.91
CA GLY A 16 -23.56 2.59 -8.95
C GLY A 16 -23.66 4.11 -9.17
N GLY A 17 -22.65 4.70 -9.79
CA GLY A 17 -22.43 6.13 -10.01
C GLY A 17 -21.07 6.55 -9.51
N LEU A 18 -20.59 7.71 -9.97
CA LEU A 18 -19.35 8.30 -9.47
C LEU A 18 -19.53 8.65 -7.99
N CYS A 19 -18.66 8.16 -7.14
CA CYS A 19 -18.65 8.43 -5.71
C CYS A 19 -17.28 8.96 -5.29
N LEU A 20 -17.27 10.09 -4.59
CA LEU A 20 -16.07 10.64 -3.96
C LEU A 20 -15.98 10.17 -2.52
N LEU A 21 -14.83 9.65 -2.13
CA LEU A 21 -14.58 9.05 -0.83
C LEU A 21 -13.37 9.68 -0.17
N THR A 22 -13.55 10.13 1.08
CA THR A 22 -12.48 10.60 1.96
C THR A 22 -12.58 9.89 3.31
N ARG A 23 -11.47 9.39 3.80
CA ARG A 23 -11.41 8.59 5.01
C ARG A 23 -10.20 8.97 5.86
N ASP A 24 -10.36 8.96 7.17
CA ASP A 24 -9.24 8.96 8.11
C ASP A 24 -8.68 7.53 8.24
N PRO A 25 -7.42 7.28 7.82
CA PRO A 25 -6.85 5.93 7.82
C PRO A 25 -6.61 5.38 9.24
N GLU A 26 -6.42 6.22 10.23
CA GLU A 26 -6.17 5.81 11.61
C GLU A 26 -7.42 5.23 12.27
N SER A 27 -8.48 6.01 12.31
CA SER A 27 -9.75 5.60 12.91
C SER A 27 -10.60 4.74 12.00
N ASN A 28 -10.37 4.77 10.70
CA ASN A 28 -11.25 4.29 9.63
C ASN A 28 -12.57 5.08 9.51
N PHE A 29 -12.64 6.28 10.08
CA PHE A 29 -13.81 7.14 9.99
C PHE A 29 -13.97 7.68 8.57
N ILE A 30 -15.14 7.48 7.98
CA ILE A 30 -15.48 8.01 6.67
C ILE A 30 -15.95 9.45 6.84
N ILE A 31 -15.17 10.39 6.34
CA ILE A 31 -15.45 11.82 6.37
C ILE A 31 -16.41 12.20 5.25
N LEU A 32 -16.16 11.67 4.05
CA LEU A 32 -16.98 11.89 2.86
C LEU A 32 -17.20 10.55 2.15
N GLU A 33 -18.43 10.23 1.81
CA GLU A 33 -18.82 9.14 0.90
C GLU A 33 -20.09 9.55 0.18
N GLN A 34 -19.97 10.30 -0.92
CA GLN A 34 -21.11 10.87 -1.60
C GLN A 34 -21.02 10.68 -3.11
N LEU A 35 -22.19 10.52 -3.72
CA LEU A 35 -22.35 10.52 -5.18
C LEU A 35 -22.06 11.92 -5.72
N ALA A 36 -21.33 11.96 -6.83
CA ALA A 36 -20.96 13.19 -7.51
C ALA A 36 -21.28 13.11 -9.01
N GLN A 37 -21.47 14.25 -9.65
CA GLN A 37 -21.68 14.33 -11.10
C GLN A 37 -20.35 14.36 -11.84
N THR A 38 -19.35 15.00 -11.25
CA THR A 38 -17.99 15.14 -11.78
C THR A 38 -16.97 14.84 -10.69
N ARG A 39 -15.71 14.70 -11.08
CA ARG A 39 -14.55 14.50 -10.19
C ARG A 39 -13.54 15.66 -10.27
N ASP A 40 -14.01 16.81 -10.70
CA ASP A 40 -13.19 18.00 -10.76
C ASP A 40 -12.99 18.66 -9.39
N GLN A 41 -12.13 19.65 -9.33
CA GLN A 41 -11.80 20.39 -8.12
C GLN A 41 -13.05 21.03 -7.47
N VAL A 42 -13.97 21.57 -8.29
CA VAL A 42 -15.14 22.28 -7.79
C VAL A 42 -16.05 21.34 -7.04
N MET A 43 -16.29 20.15 -7.60
CA MET A 43 -17.11 19.12 -6.96
C MET A 43 -16.45 18.59 -5.68
N TRP A 44 -15.14 18.29 -5.70
CA TRP A 44 -14.42 17.91 -4.49
C TRP A 44 -14.55 18.95 -3.38
N ASN A 45 -14.34 20.24 -3.68
CA ASN A 45 -14.46 21.31 -2.71
C ASN A 45 -15.89 21.46 -2.18
N ALA A 46 -16.89 21.40 -3.07
CA ALA A 46 -18.29 21.52 -2.70
C ALA A 46 -18.77 20.42 -1.74
N LEU A 47 -18.25 19.21 -1.87
CA LEU A 47 -18.60 18.08 -1.01
C LEU A 47 -17.73 18.02 0.26
N MET A 48 -16.45 18.37 0.18
CA MET A 48 -15.57 18.37 1.34
C MET A 48 -15.88 19.48 2.35
N ALA A 49 -16.28 20.66 1.90
CA ALA A 49 -16.58 21.78 2.79
C ALA A 49 -17.64 21.44 3.85
N PRO A 50 -18.85 20.99 3.52
CA PRO A 50 -19.86 20.62 4.51
C PRO A 50 -19.45 19.37 5.32
N ALA A 51 -18.64 18.46 4.78
CA ALA A 51 -18.19 17.27 5.48
C ALA A 51 -17.16 17.60 6.59
N LEU A 52 -16.28 18.57 6.36
CA LEU A 52 -15.27 19.00 7.33
C LEU A 52 -15.78 20.03 8.34
N ALA A 53 -16.76 20.87 7.97
CA ALA A 53 -17.25 21.97 8.80
C ALA A 53 -17.64 21.54 10.24
N PRO A 54 -18.31 20.41 10.51
CA PRO A 54 -18.65 19.99 11.85
C PRO A 54 -17.48 19.33 12.62
N LEU A 55 -16.36 19.07 11.93
CA LEU A 55 -15.27 18.26 12.46
C LEU A 55 -14.09 19.13 12.92
N ASN A 56 -14.10 19.91 13.88
CA ASN A 56 -12.97 20.77 14.32
C ASN A 56 -11.56 20.19 13.97
N CYS A 57 -11.26 20.07 12.68
CA CYS A 57 -10.04 19.45 12.19
C CYS A 57 -9.39 20.28 11.05
N ARG A 58 -8.11 19.98 10.78
CA ARG A 58 -7.37 20.46 9.62
C ARG A 58 -6.78 19.25 8.89
N VAL A 59 -7.03 19.13 7.61
CA VAL A 59 -6.33 18.15 6.78
C VAL A 59 -4.93 18.67 6.52
N MET A 60 -3.92 17.95 6.98
CA MET A 60 -2.51 18.30 6.77
C MET A 60 -1.87 17.50 5.62
N GLN A 61 -2.40 16.33 5.34
CA GLN A 61 -1.90 15.44 4.30
C GLN A 61 -3.05 14.67 3.65
N SER A 62 -3.00 14.52 2.34
CA SER A 62 -3.88 13.64 1.56
C SER A 62 -3.07 12.60 0.79
N THR A 63 -3.48 11.34 0.83
CA THR A 63 -2.90 10.26 0.04
C THR A 63 -3.92 9.78 -0.99
N SER A 64 -3.55 9.79 -2.28
CA SER A 64 -4.45 9.42 -3.39
C SER A 64 -3.70 8.95 -4.63
N ASP A 65 -4.46 8.54 -5.66
CA ASP A 65 -3.97 8.10 -6.98
C ASP A 65 -3.57 9.23 -7.94
N GLU A 66 -3.55 10.48 -7.48
CA GLU A 66 -3.16 11.65 -8.27
C GLU A 66 -4.14 12.08 -9.38
N ALA A 67 -5.44 11.85 -9.22
CA ALA A 67 -6.45 12.41 -10.13
C ALA A 67 -6.37 13.95 -10.15
N PRO A 68 -6.34 14.62 -11.33
CA PRO A 68 -6.06 16.06 -11.42
C PRO A 68 -7.01 16.95 -10.60
N GLY A 69 -8.31 16.64 -10.60
CA GLY A 69 -9.30 17.41 -9.82
C GLY A 69 -9.08 17.30 -8.33
N LEU A 70 -8.71 16.11 -7.86
CA LEU A 70 -8.37 15.85 -6.46
C LEU A 70 -7.08 16.55 -6.06
N LEU A 71 -6.02 16.48 -6.88
CA LEU A 71 -4.77 17.20 -6.63
C LEU A 71 -4.98 18.72 -6.50
N ALA A 72 -5.81 19.29 -7.38
CA ALA A 72 -6.14 20.71 -7.32
C ALA A 72 -6.94 21.06 -6.04
N SER A 73 -7.87 20.21 -5.62
CA SER A 73 -8.60 20.37 -4.35
C SER A 73 -7.67 20.29 -3.14
N VAL A 74 -6.75 19.33 -3.11
CA VAL A 74 -5.76 19.19 -2.01
C VAL A 74 -4.87 20.42 -1.92
N ALA A 75 -4.36 20.93 -3.06
CA ALA A 75 -3.45 22.05 -3.09
C ALA A 75 -4.12 23.40 -2.75
N HIS A 76 -5.30 23.66 -3.30
CA HIS A 76 -5.89 25.00 -3.27
C HIS A 76 -7.03 25.18 -2.26
N TYR A 77 -7.69 24.08 -1.85
CA TYR A 77 -8.79 24.14 -0.89
C TYR A 77 -8.37 23.59 0.48
N LEU A 78 -7.76 22.41 0.52
CA LEU A 78 -7.30 21.83 1.79
C LEU A 78 -5.98 22.45 2.26
N GLU A 79 -5.21 23.06 1.36
CA GLU A 79 -3.85 23.59 1.62
C GLU A 79 -2.97 22.52 2.29
N ALA A 80 -3.14 21.27 1.86
CA ALA A 80 -2.54 20.10 2.46
C ALA A 80 -1.41 19.52 1.60
N HIS A 81 -0.49 18.80 2.23
CA HIS A 81 0.52 18.06 1.51
C HIS A 81 -0.10 16.87 0.79
N HIS A 82 0.14 16.75 -0.52
CA HIS A 82 -0.25 15.55 -1.26
C HIS A 82 0.85 14.49 -1.20
N SER A 83 0.47 13.28 -0.78
CA SER A 83 1.30 12.07 -0.83
C SER A 83 0.79 11.17 -1.95
N PRO A 84 1.62 10.80 -2.93
CA PRO A 84 1.20 9.83 -3.94
C PRO A 84 0.96 8.47 -3.30
N ASP A 85 -0.01 7.72 -3.82
CA ASP A 85 -0.17 6.31 -3.44
C ASP A 85 1.04 5.51 -3.93
N LEU A 86 1.81 5.02 -2.99
CA LEU A 86 3.05 4.29 -3.26
C LEU A 86 2.79 2.86 -3.76
N PHE A 87 1.58 2.34 -3.53
CA PHE A 87 1.19 1.01 -3.99
C PHE A 87 1.01 0.96 -5.51
N HIS A 88 0.57 2.05 -6.14
CA HIS A 88 0.39 2.06 -7.60
C HIS A 88 1.69 1.96 -8.39
N GLY A 89 2.81 2.46 -7.87
CA GLY A 89 4.10 2.36 -8.57
C GLY A 89 4.69 0.95 -8.59
N GLN A 90 4.51 0.16 -7.53
CA GLN A 90 5.09 -1.18 -7.43
C GLN A 90 4.42 -2.21 -8.36
N PRO A 91 3.08 -2.32 -8.47
CA PRO A 91 2.42 -3.15 -9.46
C PRO A 91 2.79 -2.80 -10.91
N GLU A 92 3.00 -1.52 -11.22
CA GLU A 92 3.43 -1.12 -12.56
C GLU A 92 4.81 -1.67 -12.91
N LEU A 93 5.78 -1.64 -11.98
CA LEU A 93 7.08 -2.28 -12.15
C LEU A 93 6.96 -3.80 -12.32
N VAL A 94 6.14 -4.46 -11.49
CA VAL A 94 5.90 -5.91 -11.59
C VAL A 94 5.27 -6.28 -12.94
N LYS A 95 4.25 -5.56 -13.38
CA LYS A 95 3.60 -5.78 -14.69
C LYS A 95 4.54 -5.49 -15.86
N ALA A 96 5.40 -4.47 -15.72
CA ALA A 96 6.34 -4.09 -16.77
C ALA A 96 7.38 -5.17 -17.06
N VAL A 97 7.89 -5.84 -16.03
CA VAL A 97 9.10 -6.67 -16.15
C VAL A 97 8.88 -8.12 -15.70
N CYS A 98 8.24 -8.36 -14.53
CA CYS A 98 8.14 -9.72 -14.00
C CYS A 98 7.34 -10.68 -14.88
N GLY A 99 6.27 -10.22 -15.51
CA GLY A 99 5.46 -11.02 -16.45
C GLY A 99 6.23 -11.42 -17.69
N PRO A 100 6.76 -10.46 -18.47
CA PRO A 100 7.60 -10.73 -19.63
C PRO A 100 8.82 -11.62 -19.33
N MET A 101 9.53 -11.37 -18.23
CA MET A 101 10.67 -12.19 -17.80
C MET A 101 10.26 -13.62 -17.47
N ALA A 102 9.12 -13.82 -16.79
CA ALA A 102 8.59 -15.17 -16.52
C ALA A 102 8.21 -15.91 -17.80
N THR A 103 7.79 -15.20 -18.84
CA THR A 103 7.50 -15.81 -20.14
C THR A 103 8.78 -16.24 -20.85
N LYS A 104 9.82 -15.40 -20.84
CA LYS A 104 11.14 -15.74 -21.42
C LYS A 104 11.79 -16.93 -20.70
N GLU A 105 11.79 -16.93 -19.36
CA GLU A 105 12.32 -18.04 -18.56
C GLU A 105 11.58 -19.36 -18.84
N ARG A 106 10.25 -19.33 -18.98
CA ARG A 106 9.47 -20.53 -19.36
C ARG A 106 9.83 -21.04 -20.76
N ALA A 107 10.03 -20.12 -21.72
CA ALA A 107 10.47 -20.50 -23.06
C ALA A 107 11.87 -21.14 -23.05
N ALA A 108 12.80 -20.57 -22.30
CA ALA A 108 14.16 -21.14 -22.13
C ALA A 108 14.13 -22.48 -21.39
N HIS A 109 13.26 -22.65 -20.40
CA HIS A 109 13.08 -23.93 -19.71
C HIS A 109 12.53 -25.01 -20.66
N LYS A 110 11.57 -24.66 -21.52
CA LYS A 110 11.06 -25.55 -22.56
C LYS A 110 12.16 -25.96 -23.54
N ALA A 111 12.95 -25.00 -24.05
CA ALA A 111 14.09 -25.28 -24.93
C ALA A 111 15.15 -26.18 -24.27
N LEU A 112 15.42 -25.99 -22.96
CA LEU A 112 16.29 -26.85 -22.19
C LEU A 112 15.74 -28.29 -22.09
N THR A 113 14.44 -28.46 -21.90
CA THR A 113 13.79 -29.77 -21.84
C THR A 113 13.87 -30.46 -23.22
N GLU A 114 13.58 -29.76 -24.31
CA GLU A 114 13.67 -30.25 -25.67
C GLU A 114 15.10 -30.66 -26.02
N ALA A 115 16.11 -29.87 -25.66
CA ALA A 115 17.52 -30.19 -25.86
C ALA A 115 17.96 -31.45 -25.09
N ARG A 116 17.44 -31.66 -23.86
CA ARG A 116 17.69 -32.90 -23.08
C ARG A 116 17.09 -34.13 -23.75
N GLU A 117 15.86 -34.03 -24.21
CA GLU A 117 15.19 -35.12 -24.92
C GLU A 117 15.90 -35.46 -26.22
N GLN A 118 16.38 -34.44 -26.95
CA GLN A 118 17.13 -34.63 -28.20
C GLN A 118 18.45 -35.33 -27.93
N LEU A 119 19.22 -34.92 -26.93
CA LEU A 119 20.45 -35.60 -26.52
C LEU A 119 20.19 -37.08 -26.15
N ALA A 120 19.14 -37.35 -25.38
CA ALA A 120 18.77 -38.71 -25.01
C ALA A 120 18.42 -39.57 -26.22
N ARG A 121 17.75 -39.03 -27.24
CA ARG A 121 17.46 -39.73 -28.49
C ARG A 121 18.74 -40.07 -29.25
N VAL A 122 19.65 -39.10 -29.40
CA VAL A 122 20.95 -39.32 -30.09
C VAL A 122 21.81 -40.35 -29.38
N GLN A 123 21.76 -40.38 -28.01
CA GLN A 123 22.48 -41.39 -27.21
C GLN A 123 21.86 -42.78 -27.24
N SER A 124 20.55 -42.89 -27.48
CA SER A 124 19.85 -44.17 -27.52
C SER A 124 19.83 -44.84 -28.90
N ASP A 125 20.23 -44.10 -29.95
CA ASP A 125 20.32 -44.63 -31.33
C ASP A 125 21.77 -44.55 -31.87
N PRO A 126 22.66 -45.44 -31.38
CA PRO A 126 24.08 -45.43 -31.75
C PRO A 126 24.36 -46.00 -33.17
N GLN A 127 23.35 -46.47 -33.89
CA GLN A 127 23.55 -47.20 -35.15
C GLN A 127 23.52 -46.34 -36.43
N SER A 128 23.35 -45.05 -36.36
CA SER A 128 23.34 -44.18 -37.54
C SER A 128 24.72 -43.68 -38.01
N ALA A 129 25.80 -44.11 -37.33
CA ALA A 129 27.17 -43.63 -37.67
C ALA A 129 27.98 -44.57 -38.59
N ASP A 130 27.59 -45.83 -38.78
CA ASP A 130 28.44 -46.85 -39.49
C ASP A 130 27.70 -47.74 -40.53
N GLU A 131 26.53 -47.35 -41.05
CA GLU A 131 25.95 -48.05 -42.18
C GLU A 131 26.42 -47.47 -43.52
N GLU A 132 27.32 -48.24 -44.26
CA GLU A 132 27.59 -48.04 -45.67
C GLU A 132 26.26 -48.07 -46.46
N PRO A 133 26.07 -47.16 -47.46
CA PRO A 133 24.81 -47.07 -48.20
C PRO A 133 24.61 -48.30 -49.06
N ALA A 134 23.62 -49.11 -48.69
CA ALA A 134 23.12 -50.19 -49.56
C ALA A 134 22.49 -49.58 -50.82
N PRO A 135 22.86 -50.02 -52.05
CA PRO A 135 22.29 -49.50 -53.27
C PRO A 135 20.87 -50.03 -53.47
N HIS A 136 19.90 -49.11 -53.62
CA HIS A 136 18.48 -49.35 -53.93
C HIS A 136 17.46 -49.33 -52.82
N SER A 137 17.19 -48.11 -52.30
CA SER A 137 15.86 -47.79 -51.74
C SER A 137 15.47 -46.38 -52.11
N PRO A 138 14.20 -46.10 -52.51
CA PRO A 138 13.82 -44.81 -52.99
C PRO A 138 13.70 -43.81 -51.82
N SER A 139 14.47 -42.74 -51.94
CA SER A 139 14.24 -41.39 -51.40
C SER A 139 13.52 -41.31 -50.05
N ARG A 140 14.26 -41.57 -48.96
CA ARG A 140 13.96 -40.96 -47.65
C ARG A 140 14.68 -39.62 -47.65
N ALA A 141 13.94 -38.50 -47.49
CA ALA A 141 14.54 -37.19 -47.36
C ALA A 141 15.62 -37.25 -46.26
N PRO A 142 16.76 -36.56 -46.40
CA PRO A 142 17.80 -36.55 -45.35
C PRO A 142 17.17 -36.01 -44.07
N GLN A 143 16.96 -36.90 -43.14
CA GLN A 143 16.72 -36.50 -41.78
C GLN A 143 18.03 -35.87 -41.30
N ASP A 144 18.03 -34.54 -40.99
CA ASP A 144 19.11 -33.86 -40.32
C ASP A 144 19.39 -34.57 -39.01
N THR A 145 20.22 -35.60 -39.03
CA THR A 145 20.68 -36.34 -37.85
C THR A 145 21.70 -35.47 -37.15
N MET A 146 21.25 -34.78 -36.08
CA MET A 146 22.14 -34.00 -35.25
C MET A 146 23.20 -34.91 -34.65
N SER A 147 24.49 -34.53 -34.76
CA SER A 147 25.56 -35.27 -34.12
C SER A 147 25.51 -35.20 -32.60
N LEU A 148 26.12 -36.14 -31.88
CA LEU A 148 26.21 -36.14 -30.45
C LEU A 148 26.83 -34.85 -29.91
N GLU A 149 27.90 -34.38 -30.52
CA GLU A 149 28.59 -33.13 -30.15
C GLU A 149 27.66 -31.91 -30.36
N GLN A 150 26.89 -31.89 -31.45
CA GLN A 150 25.90 -30.80 -31.67
C GLN A 150 24.78 -30.83 -30.60
N ALA A 151 24.28 -32.01 -30.21
CA ALA A 151 23.26 -32.16 -29.19
C ALA A 151 23.78 -31.74 -27.80
N GLU A 152 25.00 -32.09 -27.46
CA GLU A 152 25.66 -31.67 -26.22
C GLU A 152 25.87 -30.15 -26.19
N HIS A 153 26.31 -29.54 -27.27
CA HIS A 153 26.50 -28.11 -27.41
C HIS A 153 25.16 -27.35 -27.27
N ALA A 154 24.09 -27.86 -27.93
CA ALA A 154 22.75 -27.30 -27.85
C ALA A 154 22.21 -27.34 -26.44
N LEU A 155 22.39 -28.48 -25.72
CA LEU A 155 22.02 -28.62 -24.30
C LEU A 155 22.76 -27.64 -23.42
N ALA A 156 24.07 -27.52 -23.61
CA ALA A 156 24.88 -26.58 -22.83
C ALA A 156 24.47 -25.12 -23.08
N ALA A 157 24.14 -24.75 -24.32
CA ALA A 157 23.63 -23.43 -24.66
C ALA A 157 22.25 -23.15 -24.04
N ALA A 158 21.31 -24.07 -24.14
CA ALA A 158 19.97 -23.96 -23.57
C ALA A 158 20.02 -23.85 -22.03
N ARG A 159 20.92 -24.61 -21.40
CA ARG A 159 21.13 -24.56 -19.96
C ARG A 159 21.67 -23.19 -19.50
N ARG A 160 22.70 -22.67 -20.16
CA ARG A 160 23.25 -21.34 -19.86
C ARG A 160 22.19 -20.24 -20.01
N GLU A 161 21.40 -20.29 -21.06
CA GLU A 161 20.35 -19.30 -21.30
C GLU A 161 19.22 -19.36 -20.23
N HIS A 162 18.80 -20.57 -19.85
CA HIS A 162 17.82 -20.75 -18.78
C HIS A 162 18.36 -20.23 -17.43
N GLU A 163 19.61 -20.57 -17.07
CA GLU A 163 20.24 -20.11 -15.84
C GLU A 163 20.38 -18.58 -15.81
N ARG A 164 20.80 -17.97 -16.93
CA ARG A 164 20.91 -16.52 -17.08
C ARG A 164 19.55 -15.79 -16.87
N LEU A 165 18.49 -16.28 -17.52
CA LEU A 165 17.15 -15.70 -17.39
C LEU A 165 16.55 -15.90 -16.00
N ALA A 166 16.80 -17.05 -15.37
CA ALA A 166 16.38 -17.32 -14.01
C ALA A 166 17.04 -16.36 -13.01
N GLU A 167 18.35 -16.12 -13.17
CA GLU A 167 19.10 -15.17 -12.34
C GLU A 167 18.59 -13.74 -12.52
N GLN A 168 18.42 -13.27 -13.75
CA GLN A 168 17.90 -11.93 -14.02
C GLN A 168 16.49 -11.73 -13.45
N ARG A 169 15.62 -12.73 -13.57
CA ARG A 169 14.30 -12.70 -12.97
C ARG A 169 14.38 -12.63 -11.45
N ALA A 170 15.30 -13.34 -10.82
CA ALA A 170 15.53 -13.26 -9.38
C ALA A 170 15.99 -11.85 -8.98
N GLN A 171 16.91 -11.24 -9.75
CA GLN A 171 17.35 -9.86 -9.53
C GLN A 171 16.21 -8.85 -9.66
N VAL A 172 15.35 -8.96 -10.68
CA VAL A 172 14.16 -8.10 -10.82
C VAL A 172 13.23 -8.22 -9.63
N LYS A 173 12.97 -9.45 -9.17
CA LYS A 173 12.16 -9.67 -7.95
C LYS A 173 12.78 -9.05 -6.71
N ALA A 174 14.09 -9.21 -6.53
CA ALA A 174 14.84 -8.65 -5.41
C ALA A 174 14.78 -7.12 -5.44
N SER A 175 15.03 -6.48 -6.59
CA SER A 175 14.96 -5.03 -6.76
C SER A 175 13.54 -4.48 -6.56
N SER A 176 12.52 -5.19 -7.04
CA SER A 176 11.12 -4.79 -6.79
C SER A 176 10.78 -4.83 -5.29
N ARG A 177 11.19 -5.89 -4.57
CA ARG A 177 11.03 -5.98 -3.12
C ARG A 177 11.84 -4.91 -2.38
N GLY A 178 13.10 -4.71 -2.80
CA GLY A 178 13.99 -3.67 -2.25
C GLY A 178 13.39 -2.28 -2.38
N SER A 179 12.81 -1.91 -3.53
CA SER A 179 12.09 -0.66 -3.73
C SER A 179 10.91 -0.52 -2.77
N GLY A 180 10.15 -1.60 -2.52
CA GLY A 180 9.07 -1.64 -1.54
C GLY A 180 9.57 -1.43 -0.10
N HIS A 181 10.65 -2.11 0.29
CA HIS A 181 11.29 -1.95 1.61
C HIS A 181 11.89 -0.55 1.77
N ALA A 182 12.57 -0.04 0.75
CA ALA A 182 13.13 1.31 0.74
C ALA A 182 12.07 2.41 0.92
N SER A 183 10.80 2.13 0.62
CA SER A 183 9.70 3.09 0.73
C SER A 183 9.22 3.35 2.17
N HIS A 184 9.76 2.67 3.18
CA HIS A 184 9.40 2.88 4.57
C HIS A 184 10.17 4.05 5.19
N PHE A 185 9.49 4.77 6.08
CA PHE A 185 10.06 5.86 6.87
C PHE A 185 11.12 5.38 7.86
N VAL A 186 11.02 4.12 8.27
CA VAL A 186 11.96 3.41 9.15
C VAL A 186 12.57 2.24 8.39
N ASP A 187 13.84 2.00 8.58
CA ASP A 187 14.53 0.80 8.11
C ASP A 187 13.95 -0.43 8.81
N LEU A 188 13.42 -1.38 8.05
CA LEU A 188 12.70 -2.53 8.59
C LEU A 188 13.63 -3.60 9.22
N GLU A 189 14.93 -3.52 8.97
CA GLU A 189 15.93 -4.45 9.53
C GLU A 189 16.60 -3.86 10.76
N ARG A 190 16.85 -2.54 10.74
CA ARG A 190 17.63 -1.83 11.76
C ARG A 190 16.79 -0.99 12.71
N GLY A 191 15.55 -0.67 12.35
CA GLY A 191 14.69 0.20 13.14
C GLY A 191 15.12 1.67 13.16
N VAL A 192 15.97 2.10 12.24
CA VAL A 192 16.51 3.46 12.19
C VAL A 192 15.67 4.31 11.23
N ARG A 193 15.36 5.54 11.63
CA ARG A 193 14.70 6.50 10.72
C ARG A 193 15.56 6.78 9.49
N ARG A 194 14.89 6.85 8.35
CA ARG A 194 15.53 7.09 7.06
C ARG A 194 15.25 8.51 6.58
N HIS A 195 16.24 9.13 5.98
CA HIS A 195 16.09 10.44 5.36
C HIS A 195 15.54 10.30 3.94
N GLY A 196 14.68 11.24 3.52
CA GLY A 196 14.05 11.20 2.21
C GLY A 196 15.02 11.09 1.04
N ARG A 197 16.21 11.72 1.12
CA ARG A 197 17.25 11.60 0.09
C ARG A 197 17.81 10.17 -0.04
N LEU A 198 18.07 9.50 1.08
CA LEU A 198 18.54 8.10 1.07
C LEU A 198 17.49 7.17 0.50
N ILE A 199 16.23 7.36 0.92
CA ILE A 199 15.09 6.59 0.39
C ILE A 199 14.96 6.78 -1.12
N ALA A 200 15.04 8.03 -1.61
CA ALA A 200 14.96 8.31 -3.04
C ALA A 200 16.12 7.65 -3.80
N SER A 201 17.35 7.76 -3.29
CA SER A 201 18.54 7.14 -3.91
C SER A 201 18.41 5.61 -3.99
N ASP A 202 17.97 4.96 -2.92
CA ASP A 202 17.81 3.50 -2.91
C ASP A 202 16.72 3.03 -3.88
N ILE A 203 15.57 3.73 -3.91
CA ILE A 203 14.49 3.41 -4.85
C ILE A 203 14.98 3.62 -6.29
N GLN A 204 15.69 4.72 -6.58
CA GLN A 204 16.26 4.98 -7.89
C GLN A 204 17.25 3.89 -8.31
N GLY A 205 18.11 3.44 -7.39
CA GLY A 205 19.05 2.33 -7.63
C GLY A 205 18.32 1.03 -8.03
N HIS A 206 17.27 0.66 -7.32
CA HIS A 206 16.45 -0.50 -7.66
C HIS A 206 15.73 -0.35 -9.01
N ILE A 207 15.17 0.82 -9.31
CA ILE A 207 14.51 1.09 -10.60
C ILE A 207 15.52 1.06 -11.74
N ALA A 208 16.71 1.64 -11.56
CA ALA A 208 17.79 1.63 -12.57
C ALA A 208 18.23 0.19 -12.89
N GLN A 209 18.38 -0.68 -11.90
CA GLN A 209 18.68 -2.09 -12.10
C GLN A 209 17.57 -2.80 -12.90
N ILE A 210 16.30 -2.58 -12.54
CA ILE A 210 15.16 -3.14 -13.28
C ILE A 210 15.15 -2.65 -14.73
N ARG A 211 15.41 -1.36 -14.96
CA ARG A 211 15.49 -0.76 -16.30
C ARG A 211 16.61 -1.37 -17.13
N SER A 212 17.80 -1.53 -16.56
CA SER A 212 18.94 -2.14 -17.24
C SER A 212 18.61 -3.56 -17.72
N ILE A 213 18.01 -4.39 -16.87
CA ILE A 213 17.57 -5.74 -17.26
C ILE A 213 16.49 -5.67 -18.35
N ALA A 214 15.51 -4.76 -18.21
CA ALA A 214 14.44 -4.61 -19.18
C ALA A 214 14.95 -4.22 -20.58
N GLN A 215 15.94 -3.33 -20.65
CA GLN A 215 16.59 -2.91 -21.87
C GLN A 215 17.44 -4.03 -22.50
N HIS A 216 18.27 -4.69 -21.69
CA HIS A 216 19.10 -5.81 -22.12
C HIS A 216 18.26 -6.95 -22.70
N GLU A 217 17.14 -7.23 -22.08
CA GLU A 217 16.21 -8.27 -22.53
C GLU A 217 15.27 -7.83 -23.64
N GLY A 218 15.37 -6.60 -24.15
CA GLY A 218 14.53 -6.10 -25.24
C GLY A 218 13.04 -6.13 -24.89
N LEU A 219 12.68 -5.74 -23.66
CA LEU A 219 11.26 -5.66 -23.28
C LEU A 219 10.55 -4.55 -24.05
N SER A 220 9.23 -4.66 -24.16
CA SER A 220 8.42 -3.75 -24.96
C SER A 220 8.54 -2.29 -24.52
N GLN A 221 8.37 -1.35 -25.46
CA GLN A 221 8.34 0.08 -25.18
C GLN A 221 7.33 0.43 -24.08
N ARG A 222 6.15 -0.21 -24.09
CA ARG A 222 5.14 -0.05 -23.03
C ARG A 222 5.64 -0.49 -21.64
N GLY A 223 6.53 -1.49 -21.59
CA GLY A 223 7.19 -1.90 -20.35
C GLY A 223 8.13 -0.80 -19.83
N LEU A 224 8.94 -0.21 -20.70
CA LEU A 224 9.84 0.89 -20.36
C LEU A 224 9.09 2.14 -19.89
N GLU A 225 7.99 2.51 -20.55
CA GLU A 225 7.13 3.63 -20.14
C GLU A 225 6.54 3.45 -18.73
N ARG A 226 6.19 2.22 -18.35
CA ARG A 226 5.73 1.91 -16.98
C ARG A 226 6.85 2.06 -15.95
N ILE A 227 8.08 1.68 -16.30
CA ILE A 227 9.26 1.91 -15.44
C ILE A 227 9.47 3.41 -15.24
N GLU A 228 9.39 4.21 -16.30
CA GLU A 228 9.48 5.67 -16.23
C GLU A 228 8.38 6.28 -15.35
N LYS A 229 7.14 5.78 -15.49
CA LYS A 229 6.04 6.22 -14.63
C LYS A 229 6.32 5.97 -13.16
N ALA A 230 6.86 4.80 -12.80
CA ALA A 230 7.26 4.49 -11.43
C ALA A 230 8.39 5.41 -10.94
N GLU A 231 9.35 5.76 -11.79
CA GLU A 231 10.46 6.67 -11.46
C GLU A 231 9.98 8.09 -11.17
N ARG A 232 9.00 8.62 -11.93
CA ARG A 232 8.43 9.97 -11.72
C ARG A 232 7.82 10.16 -10.32
N VAL A 233 7.46 9.08 -9.63
CA VAL A 233 6.90 9.14 -8.27
C VAL A 233 7.99 9.32 -7.21
N VAL A 234 9.27 9.00 -7.50
CA VAL A 234 10.36 9.03 -6.50
C VAL A 234 10.58 10.40 -5.86
N PRO A 235 10.63 11.53 -6.61
CA PRO A 235 10.76 12.85 -6.00
C PRO A 235 9.60 13.21 -5.08
N LYS A 236 8.37 12.81 -5.42
CA LYS A 236 7.18 13.05 -4.60
C LYS A 236 7.24 12.26 -3.30
N ARG A 237 7.76 11.03 -3.32
CA ARG A 237 8.06 10.24 -2.11
C ARG A 237 9.06 10.94 -1.21
N GLN A 238 10.14 11.45 -1.79
CA GLN A 238 11.14 12.21 -1.04
C GLN A 238 10.49 13.42 -0.35
N ALA A 239 9.65 14.16 -1.06
CA ALA A 239 8.91 15.31 -0.52
C ALA A 239 7.97 14.90 0.62
N THR A 240 7.24 13.80 0.48
CA THR A 240 6.36 13.27 1.54
C THR A 240 7.13 12.91 2.81
N ILE A 241 8.28 12.23 2.68
CA ILE A 241 9.10 11.88 3.84
C ILE A 241 9.72 13.11 4.49
N ALA A 242 10.12 14.11 3.69
CA ALA A 242 10.62 15.38 4.21
C ALA A 242 9.51 16.13 4.99
N PHE A 243 8.30 16.18 4.44
CA PHE A 243 7.13 16.77 5.08
C PHE A 243 6.81 16.07 6.42
N VAL A 244 6.65 14.73 6.42
CA VAL A 244 6.38 13.97 7.64
C VAL A 244 7.48 14.15 8.67
N SER A 245 8.75 14.11 8.25
CA SER A 245 9.90 14.33 9.14
C SER A 245 9.91 15.73 9.75
N GLY A 246 9.52 16.76 8.98
CA GLY A 246 9.36 18.12 9.44
C GLY A 246 8.24 18.24 10.48
N TYR A 247 7.07 17.70 10.16
CA TYR A 247 5.92 17.69 11.06
C TYR A 247 6.23 16.98 12.38
N VAL A 248 6.78 15.76 12.33
CA VAL A 248 7.15 15.01 13.54
C VAL A 248 8.13 15.79 14.40
N ARG A 249 9.14 16.43 13.80
CA ARG A 249 10.08 17.29 14.55
C ARG A 249 9.37 18.47 15.24
N GLN A 250 8.48 19.14 14.52
CA GLN A 250 7.71 20.25 15.07
C GLN A 250 6.84 19.82 16.24
N GLN A 251 6.15 18.69 16.11
CA GLN A 251 5.30 18.17 17.19
C GLN A 251 6.10 17.78 18.44
N VAL A 252 7.22 17.06 18.26
CA VAL A 252 8.09 16.70 19.40
C VAL A 252 8.70 17.93 20.06
N ALA A 253 9.05 18.98 19.28
CA ALA A 253 9.56 20.24 19.84
C ALA A 253 8.52 20.97 20.70
N GLN A 254 7.23 20.83 20.40
CA GLN A 254 6.13 21.43 21.18
C GLN A 254 5.90 20.75 22.55
N LEU A 255 6.46 19.57 22.76
CA LEU A 255 6.34 18.84 24.05
C LEU A 255 7.31 19.35 25.13
N ASP A 256 8.18 20.30 24.81
CA ASP A 256 9.20 20.89 25.72
C ASP A 256 10.02 19.83 26.48
N LEU A 257 10.49 18.83 25.76
CA LEU A 257 11.24 17.70 26.31
C LEU A 257 12.70 18.02 26.49
N THR A 258 13.34 17.40 27.48
CA THR A 258 14.80 17.46 27.61
C THR A 258 15.47 16.83 26.38
N PRO A 259 16.69 17.26 25.99
CA PRO A 259 17.37 16.74 24.80
C PRO A 259 17.49 15.21 24.74
N PRO A 260 17.81 14.48 25.83
CA PRO A 260 17.85 13.01 25.80
C PRO A 260 16.49 12.37 25.52
N VAL A 261 15.42 12.92 26.11
CA VAL A 261 14.04 12.42 25.89
C VAL A 261 13.57 12.70 24.47
N SER A 262 13.81 13.92 23.95
CA SER A 262 13.50 14.28 22.57
C SER A 262 14.24 13.36 21.57
N LEU A 263 15.53 13.10 21.80
CA LEU A 263 16.29 12.17 20.98
C LEU A 263 15.73 10.74 21.04
N ALA A 264 15.35 10.28 22.23
CA ALA A 264 14.74 8.95 22.41
C ALA A 264 13.40 8.82 21.67
N MET A 265 12.56 9.86 21.69
CA MET A 265 11.33 9.94 20.91
C MET A 265 11.61 9.77 19.41
N HIS A 266 12.52 10.57 18.87
CA HIS A 266 12.83 10.57 17.44
C HIS A 266 13.55 9.31 16.96
N ALA A 267 14.53 8.81 17.72
CA ALA A 267 15.40 7.75 17.27
C ALA A 267 14.87 6.35 17.55
N LYS A 268 13.98 6.19 18.54
CA LYS A 268 13.57 4.87 19.00
C LYS A 268 12.07 4.72 19.22
N LEU A 269 11.41 5.62 19.98
CA LEU A 269 10.02 5.41 20.39
C LEU A 269 9.06 5.52 19.19
N ILE A 270 9.11 6.59 18.40
CA ILE A 270 8.29 6.76 17.20
C ILE A 270 8.59 5.67 16.16
N PRO A 271 9.88 5.37 15.83
CA PRO A 271 10.22 4.24 14.95
C PRO A 271 9.67 2.89 15.42
N SER A 272 9.64 2.62 16.72
CA SER A 272 9.11 1.35 17.23
C SER A 272 7.62 1.19 16.91
N TYR A 273 6.83 2.25 17.03
CA TYR A 273 5.42 2.22 16.68
C TYR A 273 5.16 2.18 15.17
N ASP A 274 6.03 2.78 14.37
CA ASP A 274 5.94 2.61 12.90
C ASP A 274 6.21 1.15 12.49
N LEU A 275 7.17 0.47 13.13
CA LEU A 275 7.42 -0.96 12.93
C LEU A 275 6.22 -1.83 13.34
N ASP A 276 5.57 -1.54 14.47
CA ASP A 276 4.35 -2.25 14.90
C ASP A 276 3.23 -2.11 13.85
N ARG A 277 3.01 -0.90 13.30
CA ARG A 277 2.04 -0.67 12.22
C ARG A 277 2.38 -1.44 10.94
N VAL A 278 3.64 -1.47 10.57
CA VAL A 278 4.09 -2.25 9.40
C VAL A 278 3.86 -3.73 9.64
N ALA A 279 4.10 -4.22 10.85
CA ALA A 279 3.90 -5.63 11.23
C ALA A 279 2.45 -6.10 11.07
N GLU A 280 1.47 -5.22 11.28
CA GLU A 280 0.04 -5.53 11.10
C GLU A 280 -0.32 -5.92 9.65
N THR A 281 0.44 -5.43 8.67
CA THR A 281 0.19 -5.63 7.24
C THR A 281 1.07 -6.73 6.62
N ARG A 282 1.87 -7.44 7.42
CA ARG A 282 2.82 -8.46 6.96
C ARG A 282 2.36 -9.87 7.24
N THR A 283 3.07 -10.85 6.68
CA THR A 283 2.90 -12.25 7.05
C THR A 283 3.14 -12.45 8.56
N VAL A 284 2.65 -13.52 9.14
CA VAL A 284 2.83 -13.81 10.58
C VAL A 284 4.32 -13.82 10.96
N SER A 285 5.17 -14.45 10.15
CA SER A 285 6.61 -14.54 10.38
C SER A 285 7.29 -13.16 10.35
N ASP A 286 7.06 -12.40 9.27
CA ASP A 286 7.66 -11.06 9.10
C ASP A 286 7.14 -10.11 10.19
N GLY A 287 5.84 -10.18 10.50
CA GLY A 287 5.22 -9.36 11.54
C GLY A 287 5.80 -9.64 12.92
N THR A 288 6.09 -10.90 13.26
CA THR A 288 6.73 -11.27 14.53
C THR A 288 8.14 -10.68 14.62
N SER A 289 8.92 -10.77 13.56
CA SER A 289 10.29 -10.19 13.50
C SER A 289 10.27 -8.67 13.68
N LEU A 290 9.32 -7.97 13.05
CA LEU A 290 9.18 -6.51 13.18
C LEU A 290 8.74 -6.09 14.58
N ARG A 291 7.81 -6.81 15.22
CA ARG A 291 7.42 -6.54 16.62
C ARG A 291 8.58 -6.78 17.58
N ALA A 292 9.37 -7.84 17.37
CA ALA A 292 10.57 -8.09 18.16
C ALA A 292 11.62 -6.95 18.00
N LEU A 293 11.77 -6.40 16.79
CA LEU A 293 12.61 -5.24 16.55
C LEU A 293 12.05 -3.98 17.24
N ALA A 294 10.75 -3.74 17.14
CA ALA A 294 10.07 -2.63 17.81
C ALA A 294 10.30 -2.67 19.33
N GLU A 295 10.16 -3.84 19.94
CA GLU A 295 10.37 -4.03 21.38
C GLU A 295 11.83 -3.82 21.77
N ARG A 296 12.80 -4.29 21.00
CA ARG A 296 14.24 -4.02 21.23
C ARG A 296 14.59 -2.54 21.19
N LEU A 297 13.84 -1.72 20.44
CA LEU A 297 14.01 -0.26 20.44
C LEU A 297 13.38 0.38 21.66
N ARG A 298 12.19 -0.12 22.06
CA ARG A 298 11.33 0.49 23.07
C ARG A 298 11.72 0.11 24.49
N ALA A 299 11.92 -1.17 24.78
CA ALA A 299 12.20 -1.66 26.14
C ALA A 299 13.36 -0.95 26.85
N PRO A 300 14.53 -0.70 26.22
CA PRO A 300 15.64 -0.02 26.87
C PRO A 300 15.34 1.44 27.27
N LEU A 301 14.34 2.08 26.69
CA LEU A 301 13.99 3.47 27.02
C LEU A 301 13.38 3.59 28.41
N PHE A 302 12.66 2.56 28.86
CA PHE A 302 11.93 2.51 30.12
C PHE A 302 12.65 1.68 31.21
N ALA A 303 13.69 0.93 30.82
CA ALA A 303 14.53 0.19 31.76
C ALA A 303 15.33 1.13 32.66
N PRO A 304 15.77 0.70 33.87
CA PRO A 304 16.61 1.51 34.75
C PRO A 304 17.80 2.12 34.02
N GLY A 305 17.94 3.44 34.09
CA GLY A 305 18.96 4.21 33.33
C GLY A 305 18.58 4.57 31.89
N GLY A 306 17.42 4.13 31.40
CA GLY A 306 16.89 4.53 30.11
C GLY A 306 16.39 5.98 30.09
N ALA A 307 16.35 6.60 28.91
CA ALA A 307 16.04 8.02 28.76
C ALA A 307 14.65 8.42 29.28
N LEU A 308 13.71 7.48 29.36
CA LEU A 308 12.33 7.72 29.82
C LEU A 308 12.05 7.16 31.22
N SER A 309 13.04 6.42 31.81
CA SER A 309 12.83 5.70 33.08
C SER A 309 12.61 6.63 34.29
N ALA A 310 13.17 7.83 34.25
CA ALA A 310 13.05 8.82 35.34
C ALA A 310 11.75 9.66 35.27
N LEU A 311 10.95 9.53 34.21
CA LEU A 311 9.69 10.25 34.03
C LEU A 311 8.58 9.56 34.84
N GLY A 312 7.64 10.35 35.36
CA GLY A 312 6.43 9.81 36.01
C GLY A 312 5.55 9.02 35.03
N CYS A 313 4.81 8.02 35.52
CA CYS A 313 3.98 7.12 34.70
C CYS A 313 3.03 7.88 33.76
N GLU A 314 2.39 8.94 34.22
CA GLU A 314 1.49 9.76 33.41
C GLU A 314 2.21 10.38 32.21
N THR A 315 3.41 10.92 32.41
CA THR A 315 4.24 11.49 31.33
C THR A 315 4.69 10.39 30.36
N GLN A 316 5.07 9.22 30.87
CA GLN A 316 5.41 8.08 30.02
C GLN A 316 4.23 7.67 29.14
N ASP A 317 3.02 7.58 29.69
CA ASP A 317 1.80 7.25 28.94
C ASP A 317 1.46 8.32 27.90
N GLN A 318 1.64 9.59 28.22
CA GLN A 318 1.48 10.70 27.26
C GLN A 318 2.46 10.56 26.10
N LEU A 319 3.74 10.28 26.36
CA LEU A 319 4.75 10.09 25.33
C LEU A 319 4.50 8.83 24.46
N HIS A 320 4.01 7.75 25.07
CA HIS A 320 3.56 6.57 24.34
C HIS A 320 2.43 6.89 23.36
N ASN A 321 1.40 7.58 23.84
CA ASN A 321 0.25 7.94 23.03
C ASN A 321 0.64 8.89 21.90
N GLU A 322 1.49 9.88 22.20
CA GLU A 322 1.98 10.81 21.19
C GLU A 322 2.88 10.14 20.16
N ALA A 323 3.76 9.23 20.56
CA ALA A 323 4.60 8.48 19.64
C ALA A 323 3.77 7.58 18.72
N LYS A 324 2.71 6.92 19.23
CA LYS A 324 1.74 6.18 18.42
C LYS A 324 1.06 7.09 17.41
N ARG A 325 0.55 8.24 17.84
CA ARG A 325 -0.08 9.23 16.97
C ARG A 325 0.87 9.71 15.87
N LEU A 326 2.11 10.04 16.22
CA LEU A 326 3.10 10.52 15.25
C LEU A 326 3.53 9.43 14.25
N ALA A 327 3.53 8.16 14.65
CA ALA A 327 3.78 7.05 13.75
C ALA A 327 2.65 6.86 12.71
N THR A 328 1.41 7.29 12.99
CA THR A 328 0.28 7.19 12.05
C THR A 328 0.31 8.26 10.95
N VAL A 329 1.06 9.32 11.13
CA VAL A 329 1.12 10.43 10.16
C VAL A 329 1.63 9.98 8.79
N PHE A 330 2.59 9.06 8.75
CA PHE A 330 3.14 8.55 7.50
C PHE A 330 2.19 7.53 6.85
N GLN A 331 1.44 7.95 5.85
CA GLN A 331 0.59 7.08 5.04
C GLN A 331 1.27 6.78 3.70
N ARG A 332 1.35 5.49 3.35
CA ARG A 332 2.01 5.01 2.13
C ARG A 332 1.04 4.68 1.01
N SER A 333 -0.22 4.45 1.33
CA SER A 333 -1.20 4.02 0.33
C SER A 333 -2.61 4.46 0.70
N SER A 334 -3.45 4.51 -0.31
CA SER A 334 -4.88 4.66 -0.22
C SER A 334 -5.64 3.33 -0.06
N SER A 335 -4.94 2.23 0.24
CA SER A 335 -5.52 0.87 0.27
C SER A 335 -6.74 0.70 1.20
N ASN A 336 -6.84 1.51 2.26
CA ASN A 336 -8.01 1.51 3.12
C ASN A 336 -9.26 2.06 2.40
N VAL A 337 -9.10 3.03 1.50
CA VAL A 337 -10.18 3.55 0.63
C VAL A 337 -10.52 2.52 -0.44
N GLU A 338 -9.52 1.91 -1.07
CA GLU A 338 -9.73 0.82 -2.04
C GLU A 338 -10.50 -0.35 -1.41
N GLY A 339 -10.16 -0.72 -0.17
CA GLY A 339 -10.90 -1.73 0.58
C GLY A 339 -12.38 -1.36 0.78
N ARG A 340 -12.67 -0.08 1.04
CA ARG A 340 -14.06 0.43 1.11
C ARG A 340 -14.74 0.39 -0.26
N ASN A 341 -14.06 0.79 -1.32
CA ASN A 341 -14.55 0.73 -2.69
C ASN A 341 -14.89 -0.70 -3.10
N GLY A 342 -14.01 -1.66 -2.80
CA GLY A 342 -14.25 -3.09 -3.00
C GLY A 342 -15.47 -3.59 -2.24
N TYR A 343 -15.64 -3.19 -0.97
CA TYR A 343 -16.81 -3.53 -0.16
C TYR A 343 -18.12 -2.97 -0.78
N LEU A 344 -18.11 -1.71 -1.21
CA LEU A 344 -19.26 -1.09 -1.88
C LEU A 344 -19.56 -1.79 -3.21
N SER A 345 -18.56 -2.14 -4.00
CA SER A 345 -18.71 -2.85 -5.25
C SER A 345 -19.38 -4.20 -5.04
N LEU A 346 -18.91 -5.00 -4.09
CA LEU A 346 -19.52 -6.30 -3.76
C LEU A 346 -20.97 -6.16 -3.28
N ARG A 347 -21.32 -5.07 -2.61
CA ARG A 347 -22.66 -4.82 -2.07
C ARG A 347 -23.61 -4.14 -3.06
N SER A 348 -23.10 -3.50 -4.10
CA SER A 348 -23.94 -2.81 -5.09
C SER A 348 -24.85 -3.76 -5.87
N HIS A 349 -24.41 -4.99 -6.14
CA HIS A 349 -25.19 -6.01 -6.84
C HIS A 349 -26.36 -6.56 -6.03
N PRO A 350 -26.19 -7.05 -4.78
CA PRO A 350 -27.30 -7.59 -3.98
C PRO A 350 -28.17 -6.51 -3.34
N LEU A 351 -27.60 -5.32 -3.06
CA LEU A 351 -28.33 -4.23 -2.40
C LEU A 351 -28.82 -3.20 -3.41
N ARG A 352 -29.92 -3.52 -4.09
CA ARG A 352 -30.58 -2.60 -5.02
C ARG A 352 -30.76 -1.21 -4.39
N GLY A 353 -30.35 -0.18 -5.12
CA GLY A 353 -30.49 1.23 -4.71
C GLY A 353 -29.37 1.74 -3.79
N LEU A 354 -28.18 1.11 -3.76
CA LEU A 354 -26.98 1.68 -3.11
C LEU A 354 -26.48 2.96 -3.81
N ASP A 355 -26.93 3.18 -5.03
CA ASP A 355 -26.81 4.42 -5.81
C ASP A 355 -27.70 5.56 -5.28
N ARG A 356 -28.64 5.28 -4.36
CA ARG A 356 -29.48 6.30 -3.74
C ARG A 356 -28.75 6.98 -2.57
N PRO A 357 -28.69 8.34 -2.51
CA PRO A 357 -27.94 9.07 -1.50
C PRO A 357 -28.30 8.68 -0.07
N ARG A 358 -29.59 8.52 0.26
CA ARG A 358 -30.04 8.12 1.60
C ARG A 358 -29.53 6.75 2.02
N LYS A 359 -29.58 5.78 1.11
CA LYS A 359 -29.14 4.42 1.42
C LYS A 359 -27.63 4.38 1.63
N ARG A 360 -26.86 5.12 0.82
CA ARG A 360 -25.42 5.27 0.99
C ARG A 360 -25.09 5.95 2.33
N ALA A 361 -25.76 7.02 2.67
CA ALA A 361 -25.59 7.69 3.97
C ALA A 361 -25.85 6.75 5.15
N CYS A 362 -26.90 5.89 5.08
CA CYS A 362 -27.12 4.86 6.10
C CYS A 362 -25.93 3.91 6.21
N PHE A 363 -25.35 3.46 5.08
CA PHE A 363 -24.17 2.59 5.07
C PHE A 363 -22.94 3.24 5.68
N THR A 364 -22.71 4.52 5.40
CA THR A 364 -21.63 5.31 6.00
C THR A 364 -21.85 5.47 7.50
N THR A 365 -23.08 5.80 7.91
CA THR A 365 -23.44 5.92 9.32
C THR A 365 -23.25 4.60 10.08
N MET A 366 -23.72 3.49 9.50
CA MET A 366 -23.50 2.16 10.11
C MET A 366 -22.02 1.85 10.25
N HIS A 367 -21.20 2.14 9.22
CA HIS A 367 -19.76 1.95 9.29
C HIS A 367 -19.11 2.77 10.39
N ASN A 368 -19.46 4.04 10.48
CA ASN A 368 -18.82 4.95 11.43
C ASN A 368 -19.22 4.69 12.88
N PHE A 369 -20.49 4.36 13.14
CA PHE A 369 -21.05 4.39 14.48
C PHE A 369 -21.48 3.03 15.04
N PHE A 370 -21.62 2.00 14.20
CA PHE A 370 -22.23 0.73 14.63
C PHE A 370 -21.38 -0.52 14.34
N LEU A 371 -20.40 -0.43 13.44
CA LEU A 371 -19.54 -1.58 13.12
C LEU A 371 -18.24 -1.50 13.95
N PRO A 372 -18.12 -2.29 15.03
CA PRO A 372 -16.91 -2.31 15.83
C PRO A 372 -15.79 -3.09 15.13
N ARG A 373 -14.55 -2.76 15.46
CA ARG A 373 -13.37 -3.61 15.22
C ARG A 373 -13.32 -4.75 16.24
N PRO A 374 -12.37 -5.70 16.10
CA PRO A 374 -12.16 -6.77 17.08
C PRO A 374 -11.89 -6.26 18.51
N ASP A 375 -11.37 -5.05 18.67
CA ASP A 375 -11.16 -4.37 19.95
C ASP A 375 -12.45 -3.80 20.59
N GLY A 376 -13.58 -3.96 19.92
CA GLY A 376 -14.89 -3.48 20.35
C GLY A 376 -15.17 -2.01 20.06
N THR A 377 -14.19 -1.25 19.50
CA THR A 377 -14.36 0.19 19.21
C THR A 377 -14.91 0.45 17.82
N THR A 378 -15.77 1.46 17.69
CA THR A 378 -16.26 1.95 16.39
C THR A 378 -15.30 2.95 15.77
N ALA A 379 -15.46 3.23 14.46
CA ALA A 379 -14.67 4.25 13.79
C ALA A 379 -14.87 5.65 14.42
N ALA A 380 -16.09 5.97 14.80
CA ALA A 380 -16.42 7.23 15.47
C ALA A 380 -15.77 7.34 16.86
N GLU A 381 -15.78 6.28 17.67
CA GLU A 381 -15.10 6.28 18.98
C GLU A 381 -13.61 6.58 18.83
N ARG A 382 -12.94 5.96 17.86
CA ARG A 382 -11.52 6.20 17.59
C ARG A 382 -11.26 7.61 17.04
N PHE A 383 -12.14 8.10 16.17
CA PHE A 383 -12.00 9.42 15.55
C PHE A 383 -12.17 10.55 16.60
N PHE A 384 -13.21 10.46 17.41
CA PHE A 384 -13.52 11.47 18.41
C PHE A 384 -12.80 11.27 19.75
N GLY A 385 -12.14 10.12 19.96
CA GLY A 385 -11.48 9.77 21.23
C GLY A 385 -12.45 9.56 22.40
N GLN A 386 -13.74 9.43 22.11
CA GLN A 386 -14.78 9.22 23.12
C GLN A 386 -15.98 8.49 22.50
N LYS A 387 -16.76 7.84 23.34
CA LYS A 387 -17.99 7.18 22.89
C LYS A 387 -18.99 8.21 22.37
N PRO A 388 -19.46 8.08 21.12
CA PRO A 388 -20.48 8.98 20.58
C PRO A 388 -21.75 8.90 21.40
N ARG A 389 -22.52 9.99 21.41
CA ARG A 389 -23.87 10.01 21.98
C ARG A 389 -24.74 8.97 21.26
N SER A 390 -25.62 8.31 22.00
CA SER A 390 -26.58 7.38 21.39
C SER A 390 -27.37 8.08 20.30
N MET A 391 -27.28 7.60 19.05
CA MET A 391 -28.07 8.16 17.93
C MET A 391 -29.57 8.04 18.19
N PHE A 392 -30.01 6.97 18.82
CA PHE A 392 -31.42 6.81 19.17
C PHE A 392 -31.88 7.88 20.14
N ALA A 393 -31.09 8.15 21.19
CA ALA A 393 -31.39 9.24 22.12
C ALA A 393 -31.40 10.62 21.45
N ALA A 394 -30.40 10.87 20.55
CA ALA A 394 -30.35 12.13 19.81
C ALA A 394 -31.54 12.32 18.85
N ILE A 395 -31.98 11.24 18.20
CA ILE A 395 -33.18 11.26 17.34
C ILE A 395 -34.43 11.52 18.20
N LEU A 396 -34.60 10.83 19.33
CA LEU A 396 -35.77 11.04 20.21
C LEU A 396 -35.85 12.46 20.72
N GLU A 397 -34.74 13.11 21.01
CA GLU A 397 -34.71 14.52 21.42
C GLU A 397 -35.01 15.50 20.27
N SER A 398 -34.70 15.12 19.03
CA SER A 398 -34.97 15.95 17.84
C SER A 398 -36.39 15.77 17.27
N VAL A 399 -37.10 14.73 17.67
CA VAL A 399 -38.45 14.46 17.24
C VAL A 399 -39.44 15.07 18.28
N GLU A 400 -40.17 16.13 17.91
CA GLU A 400 -41.37 16.50 18.63
C GLU A 400 -42.34 15.33 18.60
N LEU A 401 -42.49 14.62 19.71
CA LEU A 401 -43.49 13.57 19.84
C LEU A 401 -44.87 14.23 19.66
N ALA A 402 -45.57 13.81 18.64
CA ALA A 402 -46.98 14.22 18.52
C ALA A 402 -47.71 13.91 19.85
N PRO A 403 -48.57 14.84 20.33
CA PRO A 403 -49.30 14.60 21.57
C PRO A 403 -50.05 13.27 21.47
N ALA A 404 -49.96 12.47 22.53
CA ALA A 404 -50.59 11.16 22.59
C ALA A 404 -52.10 11.30 22.18
N PRO A 405 -52.62 10.43 21.30
CA PRO A 405 -54.03 10.51 20.97
C PRO A 405 -54.87 10.43 22.24
N LEU A 406 -55.73 11.40 22.40
CA LEU A 406 -56.68 11.41 23.53
C LEU A 406 -57.45 10.09 23.52
N SER A 407 -57.36 9.33 24.61
CA SER A 407 -58.11 8.10 24.75
C SER A 407 -59.60 8.38 24.49
N PRO A 408 -60.29 7.58 23.68
CA PRO A 408 -61.70 7.79 23.45
C PRO A 408 -62.43 7.72 24.82
N PRO A 409 -63.47 8.55 25.03
CA PRO A 409 -64.22 8.54 26.28
C PRO A 409 -64.77 7.13 26.50
N ARG A 410 -64.53 6.58 27.71
CA ARG A 410 -65.16 5.33 28.16
C ARG A 410 -66.68 5.53 28.06
N LYS A 411 -67.36 4.75 27.22
CA LYS A 411 -68.82 4.66 27.20
C LYS A 411 -69.23 4.15 28.61
N ALA A 412 -70.04 4.95 29.26
CA ALA A 412 -70.71 4.60 30.51
C ALA A 412 -71.82 3.53 30.27
#